data_0e0334ce4c9488f1ae69a80e047ba09d
#
_entry.id   0e0334ce4c9488f1ae69a80e047ba09d
#
_cell.length_a   1.000
_cell.length_b   1.000
_cell.length_c   1.000
_cell.angle_alpha   90.00
_cell.angle_beta   90.00
_cell.angle_gamma   90.00
#
_symmetry.space_group_name_H-M   'P 1'
#
loop_
_entity.id
_entity.type
_entity.pdbx_description
1 polymer ?
#
loop_
_entity_poly.entity_id
_entity_poly.type
_entity_poly.pdbx_seq_one_letter_code
_entity_poly.pdbx_strand_id
1 'polypeptide(L)' 'MAEYHVVIGLLTQASSLGISRITIYLDSKLVVYQLNHIYAIRSPILLRLHLQVHRLERMFDYIEYRHIPRELNSV' A
#
# COMPACT_ATOMS: atom_id res chain seq x y z
N MET A 1 -7.72 -9.32 -0.25
CA MET A 1 -6.70 -9.33 0.79
C MET A 1 -6.86 -8.12 1.68
N ALA A 2 -6.83 -8.37 2.98
CA ALA A 2 -7.04 -7.32 3.98
C ALA A 2 -6.01 -6.21 3.88
N GLU A 3 -4.74 -6.54 3.61
CA GLU A 3 -3.66 -5.57 3.55
C GLU A 3 -3.84 -4.56 2.41
N TYR A 4 -4.35 -5.01 1.26
CA TYR A 4 -4.64 -4.09 0.16
C TYR A 4 -5.76 -3.12 0.53
N HIS A 5 -6.79 -3.61 1.22
CA HIS A 5 -7.89 -2.75 1.65
C HIS A 5 -7.42 -1.71 2.68
N VAL A 6 -6.50 -2.11 3.56
CA VAL A 6 -5.90 -1.18 4.52
C VAL A 6 -5.13 -0.09 3.78
N VAL A 7 -4.32 -0.47 2.80
CA VAL A 7 -3.55 0.51 2.00
C VAL A 7 -4.48 1.46 1.27
N ILE A 8 -5.52 0.92 0.62
CA ILE A 8 -6.50 1.76 -0.09
C ILE A 8 -7.16 2.74 0.86
N GLY A 9 -7.55 2.29 2.04
CA GLY A 9 -8.18 3.15 3.05
C GLY A 9 -7.24 4.25 3.53
N LEU A 10 -5.99 3.91 3.79
CA LEU A 10 -4.99 4.87 4.23
C LEU A 10 -4.72 5.94 3.15
N LEU A 11 -4.56 5.51 1.91
CA LEU A 11 -4.32 6.45 0.82
C LEU A 11 -5.52 7.34 0.57
N THR A 12 -6.73 6.79 0.64
CA THR A 12 -7.95 7.57 0.46
C THR A 12 -8.07 8.64 1.54
N GLN A 13 -7.86 8.25 2.80
CA GLN A 13 -7.96 9.18 3.92
C GLN A 13 -6.87 10.25 3.86
N ALA A 14 -5.63 9.84 3.59
CA ALA A 14 -4.52 10.78 3.50
C ALA A 14 -4.75 11.80 2.38
N SER A 15 -5.24 11.34 1.23
CA SER A 15 -5.56 12.22 0.11
C SER A 15 -6.64 13.23 0.49
N SER A 16 -7.68 12.79 1.19
CA SER A 16 -8.76 13.68 1.60
C SER A 16 -8.30 14.72 2.63
N LEU A 17 -7.24 14.43 3.36
CA LEU A 17 -6.66 15.36 4.33
C LEU A 17 -5.60 16.27 3.70
N GLY A 18 -5.36 16.17 2.40
CA GLY A 18 -4.39 17.01 1.72
C GLY A 18 -2.94 16.59 1.92
N ILE A 19 -2.71 15.38 2.40
CA ILE A 19 -1.35 14.86 2.58
C ILE A 19 -0.78 14.49 1.21
N SER A 20 0.41 15.00 0.87
CA SER A 20 1.03 14.73 -0.42
C SER A 20 2.23 13.79 -0.36
N ARG A 21 2.73 13.47 0.82
CA ARG A 21 3.88 12.59 1.01
C ARG A 21 3.55 11.61 2.11
N ILE A 22 3.69 10.31 1.83
CA ILE A 22 3.29 9.28 2.78
C ILE A 22 4.23 8.08 2.71
N THR A 23 4.56 7.53 3.87
CA THR A 23 5.24 6.24 3.98
C THR A 23 4.30 5.29 4.72
N ILE A 24 4.05 4.13 4.11
CA ILE A 24 3.16 3.13 4.68
C ILE A 24 3.98 1.92 5.12
N TYR A 25 3.82 1.55 6.38
CA TYR A 25 4.50 0.39 6.96
C TYR A 25 3.52 -0.77 7.04
N LEU A 26 3.93 -1.92 6.51
CA LEU A 26 3.10 -3.13 6.47
C LEU A 26 3.89 -4.30 7.04
N ASP A 27 3.19 -5.20 7.72
CA ASP A 27 3.81 -6.42 8.25
C ASP A 27 3.82 -7.58 7.23
N SER A 28 3.14 -7.42 6.10
CA SER A 28 3.17 -8.42 5.03
C SER A 28 4.27 -8.09 4.04
N LYS A 29 5.33 -8.87 4.08
CA LYS A 29 6.45 -8.72 3.16
C LYS A 29 6.03 -8.92 1.71
N LEU A 30 5.12 -9.87 1.48
CA LEU A 30 4.62 -10.15 0.13
C LEU A 30 3.91 -8.93 -0.46
N VAL A 31 3.04 -8.29 0.31
CA VAL A 31 2.29 -7.13 -0.15
C VAL A 31 3.24 -5.96 -0.42
N VAL A 32 4.21 -5.74 0.47
CA VAL A 32 5.20 -4.68 0.25
C VAL A 32 5.94 -4.89 -1.06
N TYR A 33 6.36 -6.12 -1.33
CA TYR A 33 7.09 -6.44 -2.55
C TYR A 33 6.22 -6.29 -3.80
N GLN A 34 4.94 -6.63 -3.70
CA GLN A 34 4.01 -6.42 -4.81
C GLN A 34 3.79 -4.93 -5.09
N LEU A 35 3.61 -4.15 -4.04
CA LEU A 35 3.40 -2.70 -4.18
C LEU A 35 4.64 -1.98 -4.69
N ASN A 36 5.83 -2.51 -4.39
CA ASN A 36 7.09 -1.97 -4.90
C ASN A 36 7.49 -2.57 -6.24
N HIS A 37 6.60 -3.33 -6.88
CA HIS A 37 6.81 -3.93 -8.20
C HIS A 37 7.96 -4.93 -8.24
N ILE A 38 8.30 -5.55 -7.10
CA ILE A 38 9.34 -6.58 -7.02
C ILE A 38 8.76 -7.94 -7.40
N TYR A 39 7.53 -8.23 -6.99
CA TYR A 39 6.83 -9.46 -7.31
C TYR A 39 5.68 -9.19 -8.27
N ALA A 40 5.53 -10.07 -9.26
CA ALA A 40 4.41 -10.00 -10.19
C ALA A 40 3.09 -10.38 -9.50
N ILE A 41 2.00 -9.76 -9.94
CA ILE A 41 0.67 -10.05 -9.44
C ILE A 41 -0.04 -10.88 -10.50
N ARG A 42 -0.42 -12.12 -10.14
CA ARG A 42 -1.04 -13.05 -11.08
C ARG A 42 -2.54 -13.23 -10.84
N SER A 43 -3.02 -12.90 -9.65
CA SER A 43 -4.44 -13.02 -9.33
C SER A 43 -5.22 -11.85 -9.94
N PRO A 44 -6.30 -12.11 -10.69
CA PRO A 44 -7.12 -11.02 -11.24
C PRO A 44 -7.73 -10.14 -10.15
N ILE A 45 -8.10 -10.72 -9.00
CA ILE A 45 -8.67 -9.97 -7.90
C ILE A 45 -7.62 -9.03 -7.30
N LEU A 46 -6.41 -9.55 -7.06
CA LEU A 46 -5.33 -8.73 -6.52
C LEU A 46 -4.89 -7.65 -7.53
N LEU A 47 -4.93 -7.98 -8.81
CA LEU A 47 -4.58 -7.01 -9.83
C LEU A 47 -5.54 -5.82 -9.82
N ARG A 48 -6.83 -6.06 -9.62
CA ARG A 48 -7.81 -4.97 -9.50
C ARG A 48 -7.51 -4.08 -8.31
N LEU A 49 -7.19 -4.68 -7.16
CA LEU A 49 -6.84 -3.93 -5.97
C LEU A 49 -5.55 -3.14 -6.17
N HIS A 50 -4.58 -3.76 -6.84
CA HIS A 50 -3.32 -3.10 -7.16
C HIS A 50 -3.54 -1.88 -8.06
N LEU A 51 -4.40 -2.01 -9.06
CA LEU A 51 -4.72 -0.89 -9.95
C LEU A 51 -5.44 0.23 -9.20
N GLN A 52 -6.28 -0.11 -8.22
CA GLN A 52 -6.92 0.87 -7.35
C GLN A 52 -5.88 1.65 -6.55
N VAL A 53 -4.92 0.95 -5.97
CA VAL A 53 -3.81 1.58 -5.25
C VAL A 53 -3.04 2.51 -6.19
N HIS A 54 -2.75 2.02 -7.38
CA HIS A 54 -1.98 2.79 -8.37
C HIS A 54 -2.67 4.10 -8.74
N ARG A 55 -4.01 4.07 -8.88
CA ARG A 55 -4.76 5.29 -9.16
C ARG A 55 -4.66 6.29 -8.00
N LEU A 56 -4.75 5.80 -6.78
CA LEU A 56 -4.65 6.65 -5.60
C LEU A 56 -3.25 7.23 -5.45
N GLU A 57 -2.22 6.50 -5.86
CA GLU A 57 -0.84 6.97 -5.80
C GLU A 57 -0.63 8.27 -6.58
N ARG A 58 -1.42 8.49 -7.63
CA ARG A 58 -1.31 9.71 -8.43
C ARG A 58 -1.66 10.97 -7.66
N MET A 59 -2.35 10.83 -6.55
CA MET A 59 -2.72 11.94 -5.68
C MET A 59 -1.57 12.43 -4.82
N PHE A 60 -0.45 11.72 -4.82
CA PHE A 60 0.67 11.99 -3.93
C PHE A 60 1.91 12.36 -4.73
N ASP A 61 2.73 13.24 -4.15
CA ASP A 61 4.04 13.56 -4.69
C ASP A 61 5.07 12.51 -4.33
N TYR A 62 4.86 11.81 -3.23
CA TYR A 62 5.79 10.79 -2.76
C TYR A 62 5.05 9.70 -1.98
N ILE A 63 5.29 8.45 -2.35
CA ILE A 63 4.76 7.28 -1.64
C ILE A 63 5.87 6.27 -1.48
N GLU A 64 5.97 5.71 -0.28
CA GLU A 64 6.92 4.63 0.02
C GLU A 64 6.21 3.54 0.80
N TYR A 65 6.46 2.28 0.43
CA TYR A 65 5.96 1.12 1.17
C TYR A 65 7.14 0.41 1.80
N ARG A 66 7.08 0.19 3.10
CA ARG A 66 8.14 -0.46 3.85
C ARG A 66 7.62 -1.62 4.66
N HIS A 67 8.41 -2.68 4.74
CA HIS A 67 8.11 -3.82 5.59
C HIS A 67 8.58 -3.52 7.00
N ILE A 68 7.71 -3.82 7.98
CA ILE A 68 8.06 -3.76 9.38
C ILE A 68 7.76 -5.12 10.01
N PRO A 69 8.73 -5.75 10.73
CA PRO A 69 8.48 -7.04 11.37
C PRO A 69 7.34 -6.94 12.36
N ARG A 70 6.56 -8.03 12.44
CA ARG A 70 5.38 -8.08 13.31
C ARG A 70 5.70 -7.77 14.76
N GLU A 71 6.87 -8.23 15.23
CA GLU A 71 7.30 -7.99 16.60
C GLU A 71 7.43 -6.50 16.93
N LEU A 72 7.80 -5.69 15.95
CA LEU A 72 7.91 -4.25 16.13
C LEU A 72 6.58 -3.55 15.92
N ASN A 73 5.66 -4.18 15.20
CA ASN A 73 4.37 -3.59 14.87
C ASN A 73 3.31 -3.82 15.96
N SER A 74 3.54 -4.73 16.87
CA SER A 74 2.56 -5.17 17.87
C SER A 74 2.75 -4.51 19.24
N VAL A 75 3.33 -3.38 19.28
CA VAL A 75 3.55 -2.66 20.55
C VAL A 75 2.25 -2.12 21.15
#